data_d55b9f79cf658277ebb1d285f4fe3034
#
_entry.id   d55b9f79cf658277ebb1d285f4fe3034
#
_cell.length_a   1.000
_cell.length_b   1.000
_cell.length_c   1.000
_cell.angle_alpha   90.00
_cell.angle_beta   90.00
_cell.angle_gamma   90.00
#
_symmetry.space_group_name_H-M   'P 1'
#
loop_
_entity.id
_entity.type
_entity.pdbx_description
1 polymer ?
#
loop_
_entity_poly.entity_id
_entity_poly.type
_entity_poly.pdbx_seq_one_letter_code
_entity_poly.pdbx_strand_id
1 'polypeptide(L)'
;MRLKSHAAALARHLEGSADHLFLVYGDNSEKENREQLSQLKRVPDSESVLIIATGQKIGEGFSYPRLDTLFLVSPIAFEGLLLQFLGRLNRDYPGKKAVQVYDYIDRRIPVFQGMYRKRLRTYKKAAWQLQTTDPAASQTVNAIFDLDNYLDAFLQDLRESRKEVVISSPAITLSRAEKVLQAMEGRNEVDVVIFTAADDGWDGTRDAAIHQLKKEGFSVRELDDPVDPFSVIDRELVWDGGINLLGPEDAWNHLIRVKDKVAAAELLEMVVESW
;
A
#
# COMPACT_ATOMS: atom_id res chain seq x y z
N MET A 1 -20.50 -6.81 -4.11
CA MET A 1 -20.48 -6.91 -5.59
C MET A 1 -21.43 -5.89 -6.20
N ARG A 2 -21.19 -5.47 -7.45
CA ARG A 2 -22.09 -4.54 -8.16
C ARG A 2 -23.13 -5.23 -9.03
N LEU A 3 -22.82 -6.44 -9.54
CA LEU A 3 -23.65 -7.14 -10.51
C LEU A 3 -24.27 -8.41 -9.92
N LYS A 4 -25.55 -8.60 -10.08
CA LYS A 4 -26.29 -9.81 -9.69
C LYS A 4 -25.74 -11.07 -10.36
N SER A 5 -25.36 -10.97 -11.65
CA SER A 5 -24.79 -12.09 -12.40
C SER A 5 -23.49 -12.62 -11.77
N HIS A 6 -22.62 -11.72 -11.28
CA HIS A 6 -21.41 -12.12 -10.56
C HIS A 6 -21.72 -12.75 -9.20
N ALA A 7 -22.70 -12.21 -8.46
CA ALA A 7 -23.12 -12.80 -7.20
C ALA A 7 -23.69 -14.22 -7.40
N ALA A 8 -24.52 -14.41 -8.43
CA ALA A 8 -25.07 -15.73 -8.77
C ALA A 8 -24.01 -16.71 -9.27
N ALA A 9 -23.02 -16.24 -10.04
CA ALA A 9 -21.90 -17.07 -10.46
C ALA A 9 -21.04 -17.52 -9.26
N LEU A 10 -20.73 -16.59 -8.36
CA LEU A 10 -19.96 -16.88 -7.15
C LEU A 10 -20.72 -17.87 -6.24
N ALA A 11 -22.04 -17.71 -6.09
CA ALA A 11 -22.85 -18.63 -5.31
C ALA A 11 -22.78 -20.08 -5.82
N ARG A 12 -22.81 -20.24 -7.14
CA ARG A 12 -22.67 -21.60 -7.77
C ARG A 12 -21.30 -22.22 -7.50
N HIS A 13 -20.23 -21.40 -7.51
CA HIS A 13 -18.88 -21.89 -7.22
C HIS A 13 -18.65 -22.20 -5.74
N LEU A 14 -19.40 -21.56 -4.85
CA LEU A 14 -19.29 -21.72 -3.40
C LEU A 14 -20.40 -22.60 -2.81
N GLU A 15 -21.18 -23.25 -3.64
CA GLU A 15 -22.19 -24.23 -3.20
C GLU A 15 -21.51 -25.36 -2.40
N GLY A 16 -22.03 -25.62 -1.20
CA GLY A 16 -21.46 -26.62 -0.30
C GLY A 16 -20.22 -26.18 0.50
N SER A 17 -19.74 -24.94 0.35
CA SER A 17 -18.61 -24.40 1.16
C SER A 17 -19.03 -23.94 2.56
N ALA A 18 -20.32 -23.84 2.84
CA ALA A 18 -20.92 -23.57 4.14
C ALA A 18 -22.24 -24.31 4.26
N ASP A 19 -22.71 -24.53 5.49
CA ASP A 19 -24.01 -25.21 5.74
C ASP A 19 -25.18 -24.39 5.19
N HIS A 20 -25.07 -23.04 5.24
CA HIS A 20 -26.06 -22.13 4.72
C HIS A 20 -25.44 -21.06 3.82
N LEU A 21 -26.01 -20.87 2.63
CA LEU A 21 -25.64 -19.82 1.68
C LEU A 21 -26.84 -18.90 1.44
N PHE A 22 -26.64 -17.59 1.70
CA PHE A 22 -27.65 -16.55 1.49
C PHE A 22 -27.20 -15.57 0.41
N LEU A 23 -28.13 -15.21 -0.49
CA LEU A 23 -27.93 -14.19 -1.53
C LEU A 23 -28.74 -12.94 -1.19
N VAL A 24 -28.05 -11.84 -0.93
CA VAL A 24 -28.66 -10.54 -0.58
C VAL A 24 -28.41 -9.54 -1.70
N TYR A 25 -29.45 -9.21 -2.46
CA TYR A 25 -29.35 -8.24 -3.55
C TYR A 25 -29.81 -6.84 -3.14
N GLY A 26 -29.19 -5.82 -3.73
CA GLY A 26 -29.50 -4.42 -3.42
C GLY A 26 -30.90 -3.96 -3.82
N ASP A 27 -31.54 -4.63 -4.74
CA ASP A 27 -32.88 -4.31 -5.27
C ASP A 27 -33.97 -5.28 -4.77
N ASN A 28 -33.66 -6.17 -3.81
CA ASN A 28 -34.69 -6.94 -3.12
C ASN A 28 -35.66 -5.98 -2.40
N SER A 29 -36.94 -6.33 -2.38
CA SER A 29 -37.93 -5.63 -1.61
C SER A 29 -37.62 -5.68 -0.10
N GLU A 30 -38.16 -4.73 0.67
CA GLU A 30 -37.99 -4.76 2.13
C GLU A 30 -38.59 -6.03 2.76
N LYS A 31 -39.63 -6.61 2.16
CA LYS A 31 -40.25 -7.85 2.62
C LYS A 31 -39.28 -9.03 2.44
N GLU A 32 -38.68 -9.19 1.25
CA GLU A 32 -37.71 -10.22 0.96
C GLU A 32 -36.47 -10.11 1.87
N ASN A 33 -35.98 -8.90 2.09
CA ASN A 33 -34.85 -8.68 2.99
C ASN A 33 -35.17 -9.03 4.46
N ARG A 34 -36.37 -8.70 4.94
CA ARG A 34 -36.81 -9.10 6.29
C ARG A 34 -36.97 -10.60 6.43
N GLU A 35 -37.49 -11.26 5.40
CA GLU A 35 -37.63 -12.72 5.39
C GLU A 35 -36.27 -13.41 5.41
N GLN A 36 -35.33 -12.98 4.56
CA GLN A 36 -33.95 -13.51 4.56
C GLN A 36 -33.24 -13.29 5.90
N LEU A 37 -33.36 -12.10 6.48
CA LEU A 37 -32.83 -11.82 7.83
C LEU A 37 -33.47 -12.68 8.92
N SER A 38 -34.77 -12.98 8.80
CA SER A 38 -35.45 -13.87 9.73
C SER A 38 -34.95 -15.30 9.62
N GLN A 39 -34.74 -15.81 8.40
CA GLN A 39 -34.17 -17.13 8.16
C GLN A 39 -32.74 -17.20 8.68
N LEU A 40 -31.93 -16.19 8.39
CA LEU A 40 -30.53 -16.10 8.84
C LEU A 40 -30.41 -16.14 10.37
N LYS A 41 -31.31 -15.47 11.10
CA LYS A 41 -31.32 -15.44 12.57
C LYS A 41 -31.75 -16.78 13.20
N ARG A 42 -32.35 -17.68 12.42
CA ARG A 42 -32.75 -19.04 12.88
C ARG A 42 -31.67 -20.08 12.70
N VAL A 43 -30.58 -19.76 11.98
CA VAL A 43 -29.47 -20.70 11.78
C VAL A 43 -28.79 -20.94 13.12
N PRO A 44 -28.63 -22.22 13.53
CA PRO A 44 -27.94 -22.58 14.76
C PRO A 44 -26.48 -22.08 14.78
N ASP A 45 -25.97 -21.75 15.96
CA ASP A 45 -24.58 -21.25 16.08
C ASP A 45 -23.52 -22.30 15.71
N SER A 46 -23.88 -23.56 15.74
CA SER A 46 -23.02 -24.67 15.32
C SER A 46 -22.86 -24.82 13.79
N GLU A 47 -23.71 -24.17 13.01
CA GLU A 47 -23.74 -24.29 11.56
C GLU A 47 -23.12 -23.05 10.90
N SER A 48 -22.32 -23.24 9.85
CA SER A 48 -21.63 -22.17 9.14
C SER A 48 -22.57 -21.38 8.20
N VAL A 49 -22.32 -20.09 8.06
CA VAL A 49 -23.12 -19.19 7.22
C VAL A 49 -22.23 -18.43 6.27
N LEU A 50 -22.56 -18.49 4.98
CA LEU A 50 -21.97 -17.67 3.93
C LEU A 50 -23.03 -16.73 3.34
N ILE A 51 -22.73 -15.42 3.33
CA ILE A 51 -23.60 -14.40 2.77
C ILE A 51 -22.92 -13.75 1.58
N ILE A 52 -23.51 -13.86 0.40
CA ILE A 52 -23.06 -13.16 -0.79
C ILE A 52 -23.99 -11.99 -1.03
N ALA A 53 -23.43 -10.77 -1.02
CA ALA A 53 -24.24 -9.58 -1.12
C ALA A 53 -23.73 -8.56 -2.13
N THR A 54 -24.64 -7.81 -2.74
CA THR A 54 -24.31 -6.65 -3.57
C THR A 54 -24.23 -5.40 -2.71
N GLY A 55 -23.18 -4.57 -2.91
CA GLY A 55 -22.68 -3.59 -1.95
C GLY A 55 -23.59 -2.47 -1.47
N GLN A 56 -24.75 -2.20 -2.13
CA GLN A 56 -25.60 -1.08 -1.73
C GLN A 56 -26.44 -1.34 -0.48
N LYS A 57 -26.80 -2.57 -0.17
CA LYS A 57 -27.74 -2.86 0.95
C LYS A 57 -27.10 -3.44 2.21
N ILE A 58 -25.87 -3.88 2.17
CA ILE A 58 -25.15 -4.17 3.42
C ILE A 58 -24.87 -2.84 4.17
N GLY A 59 -24.89 -1.70 3.47
CA GLY A 59 -24.76 -0.35 4.05
C GLY A 59 -25.94 0.07 4.93
N GLU A 60 -27.18 -0.31 4.61
CA GLU A 60 -28.37 0.18 5.31
C GLU A 60 -29.25 -0.98 5.83
N GLY A 61 -29.46 -1.03 7.13
CA GLY A 61 -30.44 -1.95 7.76
C GLY A 61 -30.00 -3.42 7.95
N PHE A 62 -28.91 -3.90 7.34
CA PHE A 62 -28.45 -5.26 7.53
C PHE A 62 -27.62 -5.39 8.83
N SER A 63 -28.08 -6.16 9.80
CA SER A 63 -27.37 -6.41 11.06
C SER A 63 -27.37 -7.89 11.39
N TYR A 64 -26.18 -8.50 11.30
CA TYR A 64 -25.95 -9.88 11.72
C TYR A 64 -24.62 -9.95 12.50
N PRO A 65 -24.62 -9.74 13.82
CA PRO A 65 -23.41 -9.61 14.64
C PRO A 65 -22.50 -10.83 14.63
N ARG A 66 -23.02 -12.00 14.30
CA ARG A 66 -22.28 -13.26 14.20
C ARG A 66 -21.19 -13.26 13.12
N LEU A 67 -21.27 -12.38 12.11
CA LEU A 67 -20.27 -12.29 11.06
C LEU A 67 -18.89 -11.96 11.64
N ASP A 68 -17.90 -12.76 11.33
CA ASP A 68 -16.50 -12.63 11.75
C ASP A 68 -15.55 -12.41 10.56
N THR A 69 -15.97 -12.73 9.36
CA THR A 69 -15.12 -12.68 8.17
C THR A 69 -15.80 -11.89 7.05
N LEU A 70 -15.04 -10.99 6.41
CA LEU A 70 -15.45 -10.22 5.24
C LEU A 70 -14.52 -10.49 4.05
N PHE A 71 -15.10 -10.85 2.91
CA PHE A 71 -14.39 -10.98 1.64
C PHE A 71 -14.75 -9.80 0.72
N LEU A 72 -13.82 -8.90 0.47
CA LEU A 72 -13.97 -7.78 -0.47
C LEU A 72 -13.59 -8.22 -1.89
N VAL A 73 -14.52 -8.89 -2.56
CA VAL A 73 -14.34 -9.46 -3.91
C VAL A 73 -14.62 -8.47 -5.05
N SER A 74 -14.95 -7.23 -4.72
CA SER A 74 -15.17 -6.15 -5.69
C SER A 74 -14.52 -4.88 -5.16
N PRO A 75 -13.77 -4.13 -5.98
CA PRO A 75 -13.06 -2.95 -5.51
C PRO A 75 -14.03 -1.86 -5.07
N ILE A 76 -13.82 -1.32 -3.87
CA ILE A 76 -14.48 -0.15 -3.31
C ILE A 76 -13.42 0.91 -3.03
N ALA A 77 -13.78 2.18 -3.24
CA ALA A 77 -12.88 3.31 -2.98
C ALA A 77 -13.42 4.25 -1.90
N PHE A 78 -14.70 4.12 -1.54
CA PHE A 78 -15.36 5.03 -0.61
C PHE A 78 -15.10 4.62 0.84
N GLU A 79 -14.39 5.47 1.59
CA GLU A 79 -13.98 5.25 2.98
C GLU A 79 -15.16 4.96 3.90
N GLY A 80 -16.25 5.75 3.80
CA GLY A 80 -17.45 5.60 4.64
C GLY A 80 -18.11 4.23 4.49
N LEU A 81 -18.14 3.66 3.28
CA LEU A 81 -18.70 2.33 3.05
C LEU A 81 -17.83 1.25 3.69
N LEU A 82 -16.50 1.38 3.57
CA LEU A 82 -15.57 0.45 4.21
C LEU A 82 -15.70 0.48 5.73
N LEU A 83 -15.74 1.68 6.33
CA LEU A 83 -15.94 1.84 7.77
C LEU A 83 -17.27 1.26 8.25
N GLN A 84 -18.34 1.37 7.46
CA GLN A 84 -19.63 0.71 7.77
C GLN A 84 -19.49 -0.81 7.79
N PHE A 85 -18.78 -1.40 6.84
CA PHE A 85 -18.56 -2.86 6.82
C PHE A 85 -17.71 -3.30 8.02
N LEU A 86 -16.61 -2.61 8.30
CA LEU A 86 -15.75 -2.90 9.44
C LEU A 86 -16.49 -2.75 10.78
N GLY A 87 -17.28 -1.69 10.93
CA GLY A 87 -18.09 -1.46 12.14
C GLY A 87 -19.17 -2.53 12.37
N ARG A 88 -19.70 -3.13 11.30
CA ARG A 88 -20.66 -4.26 11.42
C ARG A 88 -19.95 -5.56 11.77
N LEU A 89 -18.78 -5.77 11.19
CA LEU A 89 -17.94 -6.92 11.48
C LEU A 89 -17.46 -6.91 12.94
N ASN A 90 -17.15 -5.75 13.49
CA ASN A 90 -16.66 -5.58 14.87
C ASN A 90 -17.74 -5.65 15.95
N ARG A 91 -18.99 -5.96 15.62
CA ARG A 91 -20.04 -6.12 16.63
C ARG A 91 -19.77 -7.36 17.48
N ASP A 92 -19.99 -7.21 18.77
CA ASP A 92 -19.85 -8.30 19.72
C ASP A 92 -20.88 -9.40 19.48
N TYR A 93 -20.41 -10.65 19.56
CA TYR A 93 -21.24 -11.84 19.50
C TYR A 93 -20.62 -12.94 20.38
N PRO A 94 -21.42 -13.72 21.15
CA PRO A 94 -20.91 -14.81 21.96
C PRO A 94 -20.08 -15.79 21.16
N GLY A 95 -18.87 -16.11 21.62
CA GLY A 95 -17.95 -17.03 20.94
C GLY A 95 -17.11 -16.45 19.80
N LYS A 96 -17.33 -15.21 19.38
CA LYS A 96 -16.53 -14.53 18.38
C LYS A 96 -15.18 -14.10 18.97
N LYS A 97 -14.09 -14.67 18.45
CA LYS A 97 -12.73 -14.46 18.99
C LYS A 97 -11.94 -13.40 18.24
N ALA A 98 -12.15 -13.28 16.94
CA ALA A 98 -11.46 -12.36 16.06
C ALA A 98 -12.33 -12.00 14.86
N VAL A 99 -11.96 -10.95 14.17
CA VAL A 99 -12.55 -10.55 12.90
C VAL A 99 -11.46 -10.48 11.83
N GLN A 100 -11.80 -10.89 10.60
CA GLN A 100 -10.87 -10.95 9.48
C GLN A 100 -11.47 -10.29 8.24
N VAL A 101 -10.61 -9.62 7.47
CA VAL A 101 -10.98 -9.04 6.17
C VAL A 101 -10.01 -9.53 5.12
N TYR A 102 -10.53 -10.21 4.10
CA TYR A 102 -9.80 -10.59 2.91
C TYR A 102 -10.06 -9.57 1.81
N ASP A 103 -9.07 -8.75 1.51
CA ASP A 103 -9.15 -7.70 0.50
C ASP A 103 -8.43 -8.15 -0.77
N TYR A 104 -9.19 -8.47 -1.81
CA TYR A 104 -8.64 -8.93 -3.09
C TYR A 104 -8.27 -7.74 -3.97
N ILE A 105 -7.04 -7.75 -4.48
CA ILE A 105 -6.46 -6.67 -5.26
C ILE A 105 -6.03 -7.19 -6.61
N ASP A 106 -6.57 -6.62 -7.68
CA ASP A 106 -6.00 -6.82 -9.00
C ASP A 106 -4.88 -5.78 -9.24
N ARG A 107 -3.65 -6.25 -9.11
CA ARG A 107 -2.45 -5.41 -9.26
C ARG A 107 -2.15 -5.01 -10.70
N ARG A 108 -2.76 -5.67 -11.68
CA ARG A 108 -2.55 -5.35 -13.10
C ARG A 108 -3.37 -4.16 -13.56
N ILE A 109 -4.32 -3.69 -12.74
CA ILE A 109 -5.23 -2.59 -13.08
C ILE A 109 -4.94 -1.38 -12.20
N PRO A 110 -4.31 -0.31 -12.72
CA PRO A 110 -3.88 0.85 -11.93
C PRO A 110 -5.00 1.52 -11.11
N VAL A 111 -6.22 1.60 -11.67
CA VAL A 111 -7.37 2.16 -10.93
C VAL A 111 -7.71 1.35 -9.69
N PHE A 112 -7.57 0.02 -9.72
CA PHE A 112 -7.84 -0.83 -8.56
C PHE A 112 -6.74 -0.74 -7.50
N GLN A 113 -5.50 -0.52 -7.93
CA GLN A 113 -4.41 -0.19 -7.00
C GLN A 113 -4.69 1.14 -6.27
N GLY A 114 -5.14 2.19 -6.98
CA GLY A 114 -5.53 3.46 -6.36
C GLY A 114 -6.69 3.30 -5.36
N MET A 115 -7.68 2.47 -5.67
CA MET A 115 -8.77 2.15 -4.74
C MET A 115 -8.27 1.39 -3.49
N TYR A 116 -7.36 0.43 -3.67
CA TYR A 116 -6.73 -0.30 -2.56
C TYR A 116 -5.96 0.62 -1.63
N ARG A 117 -5.14 1.55 -2.15
CA ARG A 117 -4.41 2.51 -1.33
C ARG A 117 -5.34 3.33 -0.42
N LYS A 118 -6.51 3.75 -0.94
CA LYS A 118 -7.53 4.44 -0.12
C LYS A 118 -8.02 3.53 1.02
N ARG A 119 -8.31 2.25 0.73
CA ARG A 119 -8.71 1.27 1.76
C ARG A 119 -7.61 1.02 2.78
N LEU A 120 -6.36 0.92 2.34
CA LEU A 120 -5.21 0.72 3.20
C LEU A 120 -5.07 1.83 4.26
N ARG A 121 -5.28 3.11 3.86
CA ARG A 121 -5.31 4.24 4.80
C ARG A 121 -6.43 4.07 5.84
N THR A 122 -7.60 3.64 5.40
CA THR A 122 -8.73 3.39 6.31
C THR A 122 -8.44 2.26 7.30
N TYR A 123 -7.84 1.16 6.86
CA TYR A 123 -7.43 0.07 7.75
C TYR A 123 -6.40 0.54 8.77
N LYS A 124 -5.37 1.30 8.35
CA LYS A 124 -4.37 1.87 9.26
C LYS A 124 -4.98 2.81 10.30
N LYS A 125 -5.85 3.74 9.86
CA LYS A 125 -6.58 4.65 10.77
C LYS A 125 -7.44 3.90 11.79
N ALA A 126 -8.03 2.78 11.39
CA ALA A 126 -8.87 1.95 12.25
C ALA A 126 -8.06 0.91 13.06
N ALA A 127 -6.73 1.00 13.10
CA ALA A 127 -5.80 0.13 13.82
C ALA A 127 -5.92 -1.36 13.48
N TRP A 128 -6.26 -1.69 12.22
CA TRP A 128 -6.28 -3.07 11.75
C TRP A 128 -4.86 -3.58 11.50
N GLN A 129 -4.59 -4.82 11.94
CA GLN A 129 -3.35 -5.50 11.61
C GLN A 129 -3.40 -5.99 10.16
N LEU A 130 -2.38 -5.66 9.38
CA LEU A 130 -2.29 -6.01 7.97
C LEU A 130 -1.34 -7.19 7.78
N GLN A 131 -1.80 -8.19 7.04
CA GLN A 131 -1.00 -9.35 6.63
C GLN A 131 -1.14 -9.52 5.13
N THR A 132 -0.06 -9.84 4.44
CA THR A 132 -0.11 -10.20 3.03
C THR A 132 0.06 -11.71 2.88
N THR A 133 -0.84 -12.32 2.11
CA THR A 133 -0.78 -13.76 1.78
C THR A 133 0.00 -14.03 0.50
N ASP A 134 0.40 -12.97 -0.20
CA ASP A 134 1.18 -13.10 -1.43
C ASP A 134 2.68 -12.98 -1.11
N PRO A 135 3.47 -14.08 -1.22
CA PRO A 135 4.92 -14.04 -1.04
C PRO A 135 5.62 -13.09 -2.02
N ALA A 136 5.02 -12.85 -3.21
CA ALA A 136 5.49 -11.87 -4.17
C ALA A 136 5.14 -10.43 -3.78
N ALA A 137 4.29 -10.21 -2.79
CA ALA A 137 3.93 -8.88 -2.32
C ALA A 137 5.05 -8.21 -1.52
N SER A 138 5.94 -9.01 -0.92
CA SER A 138 7.20 -8.52 -0.34
C SER A 138 8.26 -8.23 -1.41
N GLN A 139 8.03 -8.66 -2.64
CA GLN A 139 8.90 -8.45 -3.80
C GLN A 139 8.10 -7.88 -4.97
N THR A 140 7.36 -6.78 -4.77
CA THR A 140 6.80 -6.04 -5.92
C THR A 140 7.97 -5.42 -6.68
N VAL A 141 8.40 -6.14 -7.72
CA VAL A 141 9.48 -5.69 -8.61
C VAL A 141 9.11 -4.34 -9.22
N ASN A 142 7.82 -4.11 -9.49
CA ASN A 142 7.32 -2.86 -10.06
C ASN A 142 6.10 -2.39 -9.28
N ALA A 143 6.16 -1.20 -8.70
CA ALA A 143 5.07 -0.62 -7.90
C ALA A 143 5.07 0.90 -7.97
N ILE A 144 3.92 1.50 -7.72
CA ILE A 144 3.76 2.95 -7.56
C ILE A 144 3.57 3.24 -6.08
N PHE A 145 4.34 4.19 -5.57
CA PHE A 145 4.36 4.63 -4.18
C PHE A 145 3.92 6.09 -4.06
N ASP A 146 3.42 6.45 -2.89
CA ASP A 146 3.11 7.82 -2.49
C ASP A 146 3.86 8.18 -1.19
N LEU A 147 3.69 9.39 -0.70
CA LEU A 147 4.36 9.90 0.50
C LEU A 147 4.13 9.03 1.74
N ASP A 148 2.97 8.36 1.83
CA ASP A 148 2.61 7.59 3.02
C ASP A 148 3.33 6.23 3.10
N ASN A 149 3.86 5.71 1.98
CA ASN A 149 4.31 4.31 1.90
C ASN A 149 5.64 4.09 1.18
N TYR A 150 6.23 5.10 0.53
CA TYR A 150 7.47 4.91 -0.22
C TYR A 150 8.66 4.70 0.71
N LEU A 151 8.71 5.43 1.81
CA LEU A 151 9.92 5.51 2.62
C LEU A 151 10.32 4.16 3.21
N ASP A 152 9.37 3.43 3.79
CA ASP A 152 9.65 2.11 4.38
C ASP A 152 10.14 1.12 3.31
N ALA A 153 9.53 1.17 2.12
CA ALA A 153 9.93 0.31 1.00
C ALA A 153 11.30 0.72 0.43
N PHE A 154 11.56 2.02 0.31
CA PHE A 154 12.85 2.55 -0.15
C PHE A 154 13.98 2.19 0.83
N LEU A 155 13.77 2.40 2.13
CA LEU A 155 14.75 2.02 3.15
C LEU A 155 14.99 0.49 3.19
N GLN A 156 13.97 -0.32 2.87
CA GLN A 156 14.15 -1.76 2.74
C GLN A 156 15.03 -2.11 1.55
N ASP A 157 14.81 -1.48 0.38
CA ASP A 157 15.67 -1.68 -0.80
C ASP A 157 17.12 -1.26 -0.53
N LEU A 158 17.34 -0.18 0.23
CA LEU A 158 18.68 0.21 0.67
C LEU A 158 19.33 -0.87 1.54
N ARG A 159 18.61 -1.46 2.48
CA ARG A 159 19.11 -2.57 3.30
C ARG A 159 19.46 -3.81 2.48
N GLU A 160 18.80 -4.03 1.36
CA GLU A 160 18.99 -5.18 0.48
C GLU A 160 20.02 -4.94 -0.64
N SER A 161 20.51 -3.69 -0.80
CA SER A 161 21.50 -3.32 -1.81
C SER A 161 22.82 -4.09 -1.61
N ARG A 162 23.56 -4.35 -2.68
CA ARG A 162 24.73 -5.24 -2.63
C ARG A 162 26.02 -4.61 -3.12
N LYS A 163 25.93 -3.63 -4.00
CA LYS A 163 27.10 -3.05 -4.68
C LYS A 163 27.13 -1.55 -4.60
N GLU A 164 26.09 -0.91 -5.11
CA GLU A 164 26.04 0.54 -5.20
C GLU A 164 24.61 1.07 -5.04
N VAL A 165 24.53 2.27 -4.52
CA VAL A 165 23.30 3.06 -4.41
C VAL A 165 23.61 4.46 -4.92
N VAL A 166 22.87 4.90 -5.93
CA VAL A 166 22.90 6.28 -6.41
C VAL A 166 21.57 6.92 -6.05
N ILE A 167 21.61 8.06 -5.37
CA ILE A 167 20.42 8.84 -5.02
C ILE A 167 20.58 10.23 -5.59
N SER A 168 19.64 10.67 -6.40
CA SER A 168 19.51 12.04 -6.86
C SER A 168 18.33 12.69 -6.14
N SER A 169 18.61 13.74 -5.37
CA SER A 169 17.61 14.37 -4.49
C SER A 169 17.84 15.87 -4.43
N PRO A 170 16.94 16.69 -5.02
CA PRO A 170 17.09 18.15 -5.05
C PRO A 170 17.39 18.77 -3.70
N ALA A 171 16.75 18.28 -2.65
CA ALA A 171 16.98 18.75 -1.28
C ALA A 171 17.28 17.57 -0.33
N ILE A 172 17.97 17.86 0.77
CA ILE A 172 18.31 16.89 1.82
C ILE A 172 17.92 17.47 3.18
N THR A 173 17.14 16.71 3.95
CA THR A 173 16.82 17.01 5.35
C THR A 173 17.63 16.11 6.29
N LEU A 174 17.95 16.61 7.47
CA LEU A 174 18.68 15.84 8.49
C LEU A 174 17.91 14.55 8.87
N SER A 175 16.60 14.65 9.06
CA SER A 175 15.75 13.50 9.42
C SER A 175 15.76 12.41 8.35
N ARG A 176 15.82 12.76 7.05
CA ARG A 176 15.90 11.75 5.97
C ARG A 176 17.31 11.15 5.87
N ALA A 177 18.34 11.97 6.01
CA ALA A 177 19.72 11.51 6.05
C ALA A 177 19.93 10.49 7.18
N GLU A 178 19.46 10.77 8.39
CA GLU A 178 19.54 9.84 9.53
C GLU A 178 18.86 8.49 9.24
N LYS A 179 17.69 8.49 8.61
CA LYS A 179 16.98 7.24 8.25
C LYS A 179 17.75 6.41 7.21
N VAL A 180 18.36 7.08 6.23
CA VAL A 180 19.20 6.41 5.22
C VAL A 180 20.46 5.83 5.88
N LEU A 181 21.12 6.59 6.73
CA LEU A 181 22.29 6.12 7.49
C LEU A 181 21.94 4.89 8.34
N GLN A 182 20.82 4.94 9.05
CA GLN A 182 20.33 3.79 9.82
C GLN A 182 20.04 2.56 8.95
N ALA A 183 19.49 2.77 7.74
CA ALA A 183 19.22 1.67 6.82
C ALA A 183 20.50 1.04 6.25
N MET A 184 21.57 1.83 6.14
CA MET A 184 22.87 1.42 5.60
C MET A 184 23.88 1.03 6.67
N GLU A 185 23.50 1.03 7.95
CA GLU A 185 24.36 0.67 9.08
C GLU A 185 24.98 -0.74 8.88
N GLY A 186 26.31 -0.83 9.00
CA GLY A 186 27.07 -2.07 8.83
C GLY A 186 27.26 -2.54 7.38
N ARG A 187 26.89 -1.72 6.38
CA ARG A 187 26.96 -2.05 4.94
C ARG A 187 28.10 -1.30 4.23
N ASN A 188 29.30 -1.36 4.80
CA ASN A 188 30.47 -0.62 4.32
C ASN A 188 30.98 -1.09 2.94
N GLU A 189 30.48 -2.23 2.46
CA GLU A 189 30.81 -2.79 1.14
C GLU A 189 29.96 -2.20 0.00
N VAL A 190 28.95 -1.36 0.32
CA VAL A 190 28.07 -0.75 -0.67
C VAL A 190 28.50 0.70 -0.90
N ASP A 191 28.83 1.04 -2.13
CA ASP A 191 29.15 2.40 -2.53
C ASP A 191 27.87 3.25 -2.59
N VAL A 192 27.80 4.35 -1.83
CA VAL A 192 26.67 5.26 -1.83
C VAL A 192 27.08 6.61 -2.37
N VAL A 193 26.43 7.04 -3.45
CA VAL A 193 26.63 8.36 -4.08
C VAL A 193 25.31 9.13 -4.05
N ILE A 194 25.36 10.35 -3.55
CA ILE A 194 24.20 11.24 -3.47
C ILE A 194 24.49 12.51 -4.27
N PHE A 195 23.60 12.83 -5.21
CA PHE A 195 23.59 14.09 -5.94
C PHE A 195 22.50 14.99 -5.36
N THR A 196 22.82 16.26 -5.12
CA THR A 196 21.88 17.25 -4.57
C THR A 196 22.15 18.62 -5.15
N ALA A 197 21.18 19.51 -5.13
CA ALA A 197 21.39 20.89 -5.56
C ALA A 197 22.36 21.61 -4.61
N ALA A 198 23.22 22.48 -5.16
CA ALA A 198 24.14 23.26 -4.37
C ALA A 198 23.41 24.29 -3.46
N ASP A 199 22.28 24.82 -3.96
CA ASP A 199 21.35 25.65 -3.18
C ASP A 199 19.94 25.09 -3.32
N ASP A 200 19.39 24.57 -2.25
CA ASP A 200 18.04 24.00 -2.24
C ASP A 200 16.96 24.98 -1.72
N GLY A 201 17.37 26.17 -1.31
CA GLY A 201 16.48 27.22 -0.79
C GLY A 201 15.79 26.87 0.54
N TRP A 202 16.22 25.78 1.19
CA TRP A 202 15.65 25.28 2.45
C TRP A 202 16.49 25.69 3.67
N ASP A 203 15.99 25.37 4.85
CA ASP A 203 16.57 25.80 6.11
C ASP A 203 17.96 25.15 6.41
N GLY A 204 18.70 25.70 7.38
CA GLY A 204 20.08 25.35 7.71
C GLY A 204 20.34 23.91 8.20
N THR A 205 19.42 22.95 8.01
CA THR A 205 19.61 21.54 8.37
C THR A 205 20.34 20.76 7.27
N ARG A 206 20.39 21.27 6.05
CA ARG A 206 21.03 20.67 4.88
C ARG A 206 22.53 20.41 5.10
N ASP A 207 23.27 21.43 5.52
CA ASP A 207 24.72 21.30 5.70
C ASP A 207 25.08 20.31 6.79
N ALA A 208 24.28 20.26 7.86
CA ALA A 208 24.43 19.25 8.91
C ALA A 208 24.17 17.83 8.37
N ALA A 209 23.15 17.65 7.54
CA ALA A 209 22.82 16.38 6.90
C ALA A 209 23.94 15.91 5.96
N ILE A 210 24.44 16.80 5.10
CA ILE A 210 25.56 16.52 4.18
C ILE A 210 26.83 16.18 4.96
N HIS A 211 27.13 16.94 6.00
CA HIS A 211 28.30 16.66 6.86
C HIS A 211 28.21 15.27 7.49
N GLN A 212 27.05 14.89 8.01
CA GLN A 212 26.82 13.59 8.62
C GLN A 212 26.94 12.45 7.60
N LEU A 213 26.36 12.59 6.41
CA LEU A 213 26.47 11.61 5.33
C LEU A 213 27.93 11.40 4.90
N LYS A 214 28.68 12.49 4.68
CA LYS A 214 30.11 12.45 4.32
C LYS A 214 30.96 11.80 5.42
N LYS A 215 30.66 12.07 6.70
CA LYS A 215 31.35 11.47 7.85
C LYS A 215 31.19 9.95 7.90
N GLU A 216 30.03 9.44 7.53
CA GLU A 216 29.75 7.99 7.49
C GLU A 216 30.19 7.32 6.17
N GLY A 217 30.97 8.04 5.34
CA GLY A 217 31.62 7.48 4.14
C GLY A 217 30.81 7.61 2.85
N PHE A 218 29.67 8.30 2.85
CA PHE A 218 28.88 8.52 1.63
C PHE A 218 29.50 9.63 0.78
N SER A 219 29.52 9.42 -0.54
CA SER A 219 29.93 10.46 -1.50
C SER A 219 28.75 11.38 -1.78
N VAL A 220 28.83 12.63 -1.28
CA VAL A 220 27.79 13.64 -1.57
C VAL A 220 28.36 14.69 -2.53
N ARG A 221 27.69 14.86 -3.66
CA ARG A 221 28.05 15.81 -4.74
C ARG A 221 26.95 16.85 -4.87
N GLU A 222 27.37 18.08 -4.86
CA GLU A 222 26.50 19.28 -4.97
C GLU A 222 26.61 19.79 -6.40
N LEU A 223 25.45 19.92 -7.07
CA LEU A 223 25.35 20.35 -8.47
C LEU A 223 24.72 21.74 -8.55
N ASP A 224 25.24 22.57 -9.44
CA ASP A 224 24.68 23.92 -9.71
C ASP A 224 23.42 23.83 -10.61
N ASP A 225 23.31 22.78 -11.42
CA ASP A 225 22.18 22.52 -12.29
C ASP A 225 21.01 21.88 -11.52
N PRO A 226 19.76 22.03 -12.03
CA PRO A 226 18.61 21.38 -11.47
C PRO A 226 18.78 19.86 -11.38
N VAL A 227 18.39 19.27 -10.26
CA VAL A 227 18.51 17.85 -9.96
C VAL A 227 17.12 17.21 -9.91
N ASP A 228 16.90 16.20 -10.72
CA ASP A 228 15.66 15.43 -10.68
C ASP A 228 15.70 14.33 -9.61
N PRO A 229 14.59 14.06 -8.92
CA PRO A 229 14.55 13.05 -7.85
C PRO A 229 14.44 11.64 -8.41
N PHE A 230 15.50 10.84 -8.24
CA PHE A 230 15.49 9.40 -8.53
C PHE A 230 16.48 8.64 -7.64
N SER A 231 16.40 7.32 -7.64
CA SER A 231 17.46 6.46 -7.11
C SER A 231 17.66 5.23 -7.98
N VAL A 232 18.91 4.82 -8.12
CA VAL A 232 19.30 3.57 -8.78
C VAL A 232 20.08 2.71 -7.79
N ILE A 233 19.62 1.48 -7.60
CA ILE A 233 20.23 0.50 -6.69
C ILE A 233 20.74 -0.69 -7.51
N ASP A 234 22.02 -1.04 -7.32
CA ASP A 234 22.70 -2.17 -7.97
C ASP A 234 22.60 -2.17 -9.51
N ARG A 235 22.44 -1.00 -10.13
CA ARG A 235 22.26 -0.80 -11.60
C ARG A 235 21.05 -1.54 -12.19
N GLU A 236 20.07 -1.87 -11.39
CA GLU A 236 18.90 -2.61 -11.89
C GLU A 236 17.58 -2.18 -11.26
N LEU A 237 17.57 -1.69 -10.04
CA LEU A 237 16.35 -1.24 -9.36
C LEU A 237 16.30 0.28 -9.37
N VAL A 238 15.23 0.82 -9.94
CA VAL A 238 15.00 2.24 -10.13
C VAL A 238 13.85 2.70 -9.25
N TRP A 239 14.04 3.82 -8.57
CA TRP A 239 13.02 4.66 -7.99
C TRP A 239 13.00 5.99 -8.73
N ASP A 240 11.90 6.31 -9.38
CA ASP A 240 11.77 7.52 -10.19
C ASP A 240 10.40 8.18 -9.99
N GLY A 241 10.35 9.51 -10.03
CA GLY A 241 9.11 10.28 -9.92
C GLY A 241 9.31 11.61 -9.20
N GLY A 242 8.20 12.23 -8.82
CA GLY A 242 8.24 13.61 -8.30
C GLY A 242 8.38 13.73 -6.78
N ILE A 243 8.63 12.67 -6.03
CA ILE A 243 8.91 12.75 -4.59
C ILE A 243 10.41 12.90 -4.37
N ASN A 244 10.81 13.95 -3.67
CA ASN A 244 12.18 14.13 -3.25
C ASN A 244 12.56 13.11 -2.16
N LEU A 245 13.42 12.15 -2.51
CA LEU A 245 13.72 10.98 -1.66
C LEU A 245 14.31 11.34 -0.30
N LEU A 246 15.18 12.36 -0.27
CA LEU A 246 15.87 12.84 0.94
C LEU A 246 15.34 14.18 1.44
N GLY A 247 14.44 14.80 0.69
CA GLY A 247 13.87 16.10 0.99
C GLY A 247 12.71 16.07 1.98
N PRO A 248 12.12 17.23 2.22
CA PRO A 248 10.93 17.35 3.03
C PRO A 248 9.71 16.67 2.41
N GLU A 249 8.72 16.43 3.24
CA GLU A 249 7.42 15.90 2.78
C GLU A 249 6.63 17.05 2.17
N ASP A 250 6.81 17.28 0.88
CA ASP A 250 6.00 18.24 0.16
C ASP A 250 5.22 17.57 -0.97
N ALA A 251 3.99 18.01 -1.13
CA ALA A 251 3.05 17.84 -2.23
C ALA A 251 2.78 16.42 -2.80
N TRP A 252 1.64 16.30 -3.29
CA TRP A 252 0.87 15.26 -3.98
C TRP A 252 1.59 14.66 -5.19
N ASN A 253 2.63 13.85 -4.95
CA ASN A 253 3.39 13.22 -6.01
C ASN A 253 3.52 11.72 -5.77
N HIS A 254 4.13 11.01 -6.71
CA HIS A 254 4.32 9.56 -6.64
C HIS A 254 5.72 9.19 -7.09
N LEU A 255 6.16 8.00 -6.68
CA LEU A 255 7.37 7.33 -7.15
C LEU A 255 6.98 6.02 -7.83
N ILE A 256 7.68 5.71 -8.89
CA ILE A 256 7.65 4.40 -9.54
C ILE A 256 8.89 3.64 -9.07
N ARG A 257 8.68 2.44 -8.55
CA ARG A 257 9.74 1.48 -8.28
C ARG A 257 9.71 0.42 -9.37
N VAL A 258 10.78 0.30 -10.13
CA VAL A 258 10.86 -0.63 -11.26
C VAL A 258 12.21 -1.33 -11.30
N LYS A 259 12.22 -2.62 -11.61
CA LYS A 259 13.45 -3.36 -11.88
C LYS A 259 13.69 -3.36 -13.39
N ASP A 260 14.54 -2.44 -13.84
CA ASP A 260 14.85 -2.22 -15.25
C ASP A 260 16.30 -1.72 -15.40
N LYS A 261 17.14 -2.52 -16.04
CA LYS A 261 18.56 -2.19 -16.23
C LYS A 261 18.79 -1.10 -17.29
N VAL A 262 17.90 -0.98 -18.26
CA VAL A 262 18.00 0.04 -19.31
C VAL A 262 17.66 1.41 -18.71
N ALA A 263 16.51 1.51 -18.03
CA ALA A 263 16.15 2.73 -17.31
C ALA A 263 17.19 3.14 -16.26
N ALA A 264 17.76 2.16 -15.56
CA ALA A 264 18.84 2.41 -14.60
C ALA A 264 20.09 3.02 -15.26
N ALA A 265 20.48 2.52 -16.44
CA ALA A 265 21.62 3.05 -17.18
C ALA A 265 21.34 4.47 -17.69
N GLU A 266 20.17 4.72 -18.26
CA GLU A 266 19.77 6.04 -18.77
C GLU A 266 19.75 7.10 -17.64
N LEU A 267 19.21 6.78 -16.47
CA LEU A 267 19.21 7.70 -15.33
C LEU A 267 20.63 7.99 -14.79
N LEU A 268 21.48 6.97 -14.78
CA LEU A 268 22.88 7.16 -14.35
C LEU A 268 23.67 8.05 -15.35
N GLU A 269 23.38 7.94 -16.66
CA GLU A 269 24.01 8.82 -17.67
C GLU A 269 23.63 10.29 -17.44
N MET A 270 22.39 10.59 -17.03
CA MET A 270 21.94 11.97 -16.74
C MET A 270 22.77 12.68 -15.66
N VAL A 271 23.24 11.93 -14.65
CA VAL A 271 24.10 12.51 -13.58
C VAL A 271 25.60 12.38 -13.86
N VAL A 272 25.99 11.47 -14.77
CA VAL A 272 27.40 11.33 -15.19
C VAL A 272 27.82 12.39 -16.19
N GLU A 273 26.93 12.87 -17.06
CA GLU A 273 27.21 14.00 -17.97
C GLU A 273 27.37 15.34 -17.23
N SER A 274 27.00 15.39 -15.96
CA SER A 274 27.21 16.52 -15.04
C SER A 274 28.56 16.45 -14.30
N TRP A 275 29.52 15.65 -14.81
CA TRP A 275 30.85 15.43 -14.18
C TRP A 275 31.92 16.35 -14.75
#